data_b38ee0ccb6da2dd87d6dade862d81f8e
#
_entry.id   b38ee0ccb6da2dd87d6dade862d81f8e
#
_cell.length_a   1.000
_cell.length_b   1.000
_cell.length_c   1.000
_cell.angle_alpha   90.00
_cell.angle_beta   90.00
_cell.angle_gamma   90.00
#
_symmetry.space_group_name_H-M   'P 1'
#
loop_
_entity.id
_entity.type
_entity.pdbx_description
1 polymer ?
#
loop_
_entity_poly.entity_id
_entity_poly.type
_entity_poly.pdbx_seq_one_letter_code
_entity_poly.pdbx_strand_id
1 'polypeptide(L)'
;MVQDLDIARWRLRSQHLVSPFAVSAGEVVGSLLAVQAENPSQAAWAVAARTRNPDQADLATLLDEGAVLRTHVLRPTWHFVRAEDIGWLLDLTGPRIRRVTGQQLRDAHGLAEHAIEHAMAAVMQAFGGPGTAHPRAVG
;
A
#
# COMPACT_ATOMS: atom_id res chain seq x y z
N MET A 1 20.85 -30.76 4.00
CA MET A 1 19.67 -30.73 3.10
C MET A 1 18.61 -29.88 3.79
N VAL A 2 18.10 -28.84 3.13
CA VAL A 2 17.02 -28.00 3.68
C VAL A 2 15.74 -28.82 3.70
N GLN A 3 15.02 -28.83 4.82
CA GLN A 3 13.78 -29.57 4.99
C GLN A 3 12.57 -28.62 4.88
N ASP A 4 11.39 -29.14 4.59
CA ASP A 4 10.14 -28.34 4.48
C ASP A 4 9.85 -27.54 5.75
N LEU A 5 10.19 -28.09 6.92
CA LEU A 5 10.06 -27.38 8.20
C LEU A 5 10.98 -26.16 8.31
N ASP A 6 12.18 -26.20 7.71
CA ASP A 6 13.10 -25.06 7.70
C ASP A 6 12.53 -23.95 6.82
N ILE A 7 11.96 -24.31 5.66
CA ILE A 7 11.30 -23.36 4.77
C ILE A 7 10.08 -22.72 5.46
N ALA A 8 9.26 -23.52 6.15
CA ALA A 8 8.12 -23.02 6.91
C ALA A 8 8.54 -22.02 8.01
N ARG A 9 9.57 -22.34 8.78
CA ARG A 9 10.13 -21.46 9.82
C ARG A 9 10.67 -20.16 9.23
N TRP A 10 11.39 -20.22 8.12
CA TRP A 10 11.90 -19.03 7.43
C TRP A 10 10.77 -18.12 6.93
N ARG A 11 9.71 -18.70 6.36
CA ARG A 11 8.53 -17.94 5.94
C ARG A 11 7.84 -17.23 7.10
N LEU A 12 7.66 -17.92 8.24
CA LEU A 12 7.09 -17.30 9.43
C LEU A 12 7.98 -16.19 9.98
N ARG A 13 9.29 -16.42 10.01
CA ARG A 13 10.27 -15.44 10.51
C ARG A 13 10.34 -14.21 9.61
N SER A 14 10.41 -14.38 8.28
CA SER A 14 10.47 -13.28 7.32
C SER A 14 9.18 -12.45 7.28
N GLN A 15 8.07 -13.00 7.78
CA GLN A 15 6.79 -12.33 7.92
C GLN A 15 6.57 -11.75 9.34
N HIS A 16 7.56 -11.80 10.23
CA HIS A 16 7.46 -11.42 11.65
C HIS A 16 6.32 -12.12 12.40
N LEU A 17 5.93 -13.34 12.00
CA LEU A 17 4.90 -14.14 12.66
C LEU A 17 5.43 -15.01 13.79
N VAL A 18 6.75 -15.08 13.94
CA VAL A 18 7.48 -15.69 15.06
C VAL A 18 8.67 -14.80 15.40
N SER A 19 9.20 -14.93 16.61
CA SER A 19 10.36 -14.17 17.07
C SER A 19 11.58 -14.29 16.12
N PRO A 20 12.29 -13.15 15.87
CA PRO A 20 12.08 -11.83 16.43
C PRO A 20 10.91 -11.09 15.77
N PHE A 21 10.05 -10.52 16.63
CA PHE A 21 8.98 -9.63 16.17
C PHE A 21 9.55 -8.25 15.84
N ALA A 22 8.87 -7.53 14.96
CA ALA A 22 9.20 -6.14 14.65
C ALA A 22 9.01 -5.22 15.87
N VAL A 23 9.70 -4.09 15.91
CA VAL A 23 9.60 -3.13 17.00
C VAL A 23 8.34 -2.27 16.87
N SER A 24 7.95 -1.92 15.64
CA SER A 24 6.84 -1.00 15.35
C SER A 24 6.05 -1.41 14.10
N ALA A 25 4.87 -0.84 13.92
CA ALA A 25 4.08 -0.99 12.70
C ALA A 25 4.84 -0.48 11.46
N GLY A 26 5.59 0.61 11.59
CA GLY A 26 6.43 1.15 10.52
C GLY A 26 7.52 0.18 10.05
N GLU A 27 8.15 -0.55 10.99
CA GLU A 27 9.12 -1.60 10.66
C GLU A 27 8.44 -2.77 9.91
N VAL A 28 7.23 -3.18 10.34
CA VAL A 28 6.48 -4.24 9.65
C VAL A 28 6.18 -3.85 8.22
N VAL A 29 5.59 -2.65 8.01
CA VAL A 29 5.24 -2.16 6.67
C VAL A 29 6.48 -2.02 5.79
N GLY A 30 7.57 -1.47 6.33
CA GLY A 30 8.83 -1.30 5.59
C GLY A 30 9.49 -2.64 5.21
N SER A 31 9.55 -3.60 6.14
CA SER A 31 10.19 -4.90 5.88
C SER A 31 9.40 -5.78 4.92
N LEU A 32 8.07 -5.66 4.90
CA LEU A 32 7.17 -6.37 3.97
C LEU A 32 6.95 -5.59 2.67
N LEU A 33 7.42 -4.33 2.60
CA LEU A 33 7.30 -3.38 1.51
C LEU A 33 5.86 -2.95 1.22
N ALA A 34 4.92 -3.89 1.12
CA ALA A 34 3.50 -3.63 0.89
C ALA A 34 2.65 -4.67 1.62
N VAL A 35 1.79 -4.21 2.51
CA VAL A 35 0.87 -5.07 3.27
C VAL A 35 -0.52 -4.94 2.68
N GLN A 36 -1.12 -6.05 2.25
CA GLN A 36 -2.47 -6.04 1.69
C GLN A 36 -3.48 -5.48 2.70
N ALA A 37 -4.31 -4.52 2.27
CA ALA A 37 -5.17 -3.72 3.13
C ALA A 37 -6.59 -3.50 2.56
N GLU A 38 -7.19 -4.55 1.98
CA GLU A 38 -8.57 -4.50 1.46
C GLU A 38 -9.56 -4.17 2.58
N ASN A 39 -9.45 -4.86 3.71
CA ASN A 39 -10.14 -4.51 4.94
C ASN A 39 -9.16 -3.80 5.87
N PRO A 40 -9.29 -2.46 6.07
CA PRO A 40 -8.33 -1.69 6.84
C PRO A 40 -8.16 -2.18 8.29
N SER A 41 -9.26 -2.52 8.96
CA SER A 41 -9.23 -2.98 10.35
C SER A 41 -8.50 -4.32 10.49
N GLN A 42 -8.82 -5.29 9.65
CA GLN A 42 -8.14 -6.58 9.66
C GLN A 42 -6.65 -6.45 9.31
N ALA A 43 -6.32 -5.57 8.35
CA ALA A 43 -4.94 -5.31 7.97
C ALA A 43 -4.17 -4.60 9.09
N ALA A 44 -4.80 -3.68 9.82
CA ALA A 44 -4.19 -3.05 10.99
C ALA A 44 -3.87 -4.09 12.08
N TRP A 45 -4.79 -5.01 12.37
CA TRP A 45 -4.50 -6.13 13.27
C TRP A 45 -3.42 -7.05 12.73
N ALA A 46 -3.39 -7.32 11.43
CA ALA A 46 -2.34 -8.12 10.82
C ALA A 46 -0.95 -7.47 10.95
N VAL A 47 -0.86 -6.16 10.88
CA VAL A 47 0.37 -5.41 11.16
C VAL A 47 0.71 -5.48 12.64
N ALA A 48 -0.23 -5.12 13.53
CA ALA A 48 -0.02 -5.13 14.97
C ALA A 48 0.46 -6.49 15.51
N ALA A 49 -0.14 -7.59 15.05
CA ALA A 49 0.21 -8.95 15.45
C ALA A 49 1.66 -9.36 15.11
N ARG A 50 2.37 -8.59 14.30
CA ARG A 50 3.77 -8.79 13.91
C ARG A 50 4.74 -8.00 14.76
N THR A 51 4.24 -7.14 15.63
CA THR A 51 5.05 -6.33 16.55
C THR A 51 5.22 -7.01 17.91
N ARG A 52 6.22 -6.59 18.67
CA ARG A 52 6.44 -7.09 20.04
C ARG A 52 5.28 -6.77 20.97
N ASN A 53 4.69 -5.61 20.80
CA ASN A 53 3.55 -5.12 21.58
C ASN A 53 2.42 -4.82 20.60
N PRO A 54 1.53 -5.78 20.33
CA PRO A 54 0.45 -5.59 19.37
C PRO A 54 -0.46 -4.42 19.75
N ASP A 55 -0.40 -3.33 18.98
CA ASP A 55 -1.27 -2.17 19.11
C ASP A 55 -1.62 -1.62 17.72
N GLN A 56 -2.91 -1.45 17.47
CA GLN A 56 -3.40 -0.84 16.21
C GLN A 56 -3.16 0.67 16.17
N ALA A 57 -3.06 1.33 17.32
CA ALA A 57 -2.87 2.77 17.40
C ALA A 57 -1.53 3.21 16.79
N ASP A 58 -0.50 2.36 16.84
CA ASP A 58 0.79 2.63 16.21
C ASP A 58 0.64 2.84 14.68
N LEU A 59 -0.09 1.95 14.00
CA LEU A 59 -0.36 2.12 12.57
C LEU A 59 -1.28 3.32 12.28
N ALA A 60 -2.29 3.55 13.12
CA ALA A 60 -3.20 4.70 12.96
C ALA A 60 -2.42 6.01 13.01
N THR A 61 -1.53 6.18 13.97
CA THR A 61 -0.64 7.34 14.08
C THR A 61 0.19 7.55 12.81
N LEU A 62 0.80 6.48 12.27
CA LEU A 62 1.60 6.56 11.05
C LEU A 62 0.78 6.93 9.80
N LEU A 63 -0.49 6.52 9.74
CA LEU A 63 -1.42 6.91 8.68
C LEU A 63 -1.81 8.38 8.80
N ASP A 64 -2.11 8.87 10.01
CA ASP A 64 -2.47 10.26 10.27
C ASP A 64 -1.30 11.23 9.99
N GLU A 65 -0.09 10.79 10.30
CA GLU A 65 1.14 11.54 9.99
C GLU A 65 1.55 11.47 8.52
N GLY A 66 0.94 10.59 7.74
CA GLY A 66 1.31 10.36 6.34
C GLY A 66 2.63 9.61 6.17
N ALA A 67 3.17 8.99 7.22
CA ALA A 67 4.38 8.15 7.15
C ALA A 67 4.08 6.79 6.51
N VAL A 68 2.85 6.30 6.65
CA VAL A 68 2.29 5.15 5.94
C VAL A 68 1.09 5.61 5.12
N LEU A 69 0.98 5.12 3.91
CA LEU A 69 -0.13 5.41 2.99
C LEU A 69 -0.93 4.15 2.71
N ARG A 70 -2.24 4.29 2.54
CA ARG A 70 -3.09 3.22 2.03
C ARG A 70 -3.46 3.52 0.58
N THR A 71 -2.95 2.73 -0.35
CA THR A 71 -3.05 3.00 -1.79
C THR A 71 -2.96 1.74 -2.64
N HIS A 72 -3.16 1.88 -3.95
CA HIS A 72 -2.96 0.83 -4.94
C HIS A 72 -1.54 0.90 -5.50
N VAL A 73 -0.72 -0.15 -5.35
CA VAL A 73 0.66 -0.19 -5.85
C VAL A 73 1.00 -1.41 -6.70
N LEU A 74 0.91 -2.63 -6.19
CA LEU A 74 1.37 -3.83 -6.90
C LEU A 74 0.32 -4.43 -7.83
N ARG A 75 -0.94 -4.29 -7.46
CA ARG A 75 -2.14 -4.77 -8.16
C ARG A 75 -3.25 -3.76 -7.91
N PRO A 76 -4.41 -3.87 -8.58
CA PRO A 76 -5.57 -3.03 -8.25
C PRO A 76 -6.22 -3.47 -6.93
N THR A 77 -5.42 -3.63 -5.89
CA THR A 77 -5.81 -3.95 -4.51
C THR A 77 -5.16 -2.95 -3.56
N TRP A 78 -5.81 -2.70 -2.43
CA TRP A 78 -5.30 -1.76 -1.42
C TRP A 78 -4.12 -2.34 -0.66
N HIS A 79 -3.10 -1.50 -0.43
CA HIS A 79 -1.92 -1.85 0.37
C HIS A 79 -1.55 -0.72 1.32
N PHE A 80 -1.02 -1.07 2.50
CA PHE A 80 -0.21 -0.15 3.30
C PHE A 80 1.21 -0.17 2.77
N VAL A 81 1.77 1.01 2.52
CA VAL A 81 3.15 1.23 2.08
C VAL A 81 3.74 2.43 2.80
N ARG A 82 5.06 2.48 2.97
CA ARG A 82 5.71 3.67 3.53
C ARG A 82 5.69 4.81 2.51
N ALA A 83 5.54 6.04 3.00
CA ALA A 83 5.53 7.22 2.13
C ALA A 83 6.81 7.37 1.31
N GLU A 84 7.94 6.96 1.85
CA GLU A 84 9.24 7.01 1.16
C GLU A 84 9.34 5.99 0.00
N ASP A 85 8.54 4.92 0.01
CA ASP A 85 8.59 3.86 -1.00
C ASP A 85 7.57 4.05 -2.12
N ILE A 86 6.53 4.90 -1.93
CA ILE A 86 5.42 5.00 -2.88
C ILE A 86 5.86 5.48 -4.27
N GLY A 87 6.81 6.42 -4.35
CA GLY A 87 7.25 7.00 -5.61
C GLY A 87 7.80 5.93 -6.56
N TRP A 88 8.86 5.24 -6.13
CA TRP A 88 9.50 4.22 -6.96
C TRP A 88 8.60 3.00 -7.20
N LEU A 89 7.72 2.64 -6.25
CA LEU A 89 6.73 1.57 -6.44
C LEU A 89 5.75 1.91 -7.56
N LEU A 90 5.25 3.15 -7.61
CA LEU A 90 4.37 3.61 -8.67
C LEU A 90 5.09 3.68 -10.02
N ASP A 91 6.34 4.11 -10.05
CA ASP A 91 7.15 4.13 -11.27
C ASP A 91 7.35 2.71 -11.83
N LEU A 92 7.65 1.76 -10.96
CA LEU A 92 7.87 0.37 -11.33
C LEU A 92 6.58 -0.34 -11.79
N THR A 93 5.48 -0.17 -11.07
CA THR A 93 4.24 -0.95 -11.26
C THR A 93 3.19 -0.24 -12.09
N GLY A 94 3.21 1.09 -12.11
CA GLY A 94 2.22 1.95 -12.77
C GLY A 94 1.99 1.63 -14.25
N PRO A 95 3.01 1.42 -15.08
CA PRO A 95 2.81 1.08 -16.49
C PRO A 95 1.96 -0.18 -16.71
N ARG A 96 2.21 -1.22 -15.89
CA ARG A 96 1.44 -2.46 -15.95
C ARG A 96 0.01 -2.28 -15.44
N ILE A 97 -0.15 -1.58 -14.33
CA ILE A 97 -1.47 -1.31 -13.72
C ILE A 97 -2.33 -0.51 -14.69
N ARG A 98 -1.81 0.59 -15.26
CA ARG A 98 -2.53 1.42 -16.24
C ARG A 98 -2.98 0.61 -17.44
N ARG A 99 -2.14 -0.27 -17.98
CA ARG A 99 -2.49 -1.12 -19.11
C ARG A 99 -3.65 -2.07 -18.79
N VAL A 100 -3.58 -2.77 -17.65
CA VAL A 100 -4.62 -3.73 -17.23
C VAL A 100 -5.93 -3.01 -16.90
N THR A 101 -5.87 -1.94 -16.11
CA THR A 101 -7.06 -1.16 -15.74
C THR A 101 -7.66 -0.45 -16.95
N GLY A 102 -6.86 0.11 -17.85
CA GLY A 102 -7.33 0.72 -19.08
C GLY A 102 -8.06 -0.28 -19.98
N GLN A 103 -7.55 -1.49 -20.09
CA GLN A 103 -8.23 -2.57 -20.81
C GLN A 103 -9.58 -2.92 -20.16
N GLN A 104 -9.62 -3.09 -18.84
CA GLN A 104 -10.87 -3.35 -18.11
C GLN A 104 -11.89 -2.22 -18.29
N LEU A 105 -11.49 -0.95 -18.25
CA LEU A 105 -12.37 0.18 -18.47
C LEU A 105 -12.95 0.20 -19.88
N ARG A 106 -12.17 -0.16 -20.90
CA ARG A 106 -12.65 -0.30 -22.27
C ARG A 106 -13.62 -1.47 -22.42
N ASP A 107 -13.24 -2.65 -21.93
CA ASP A 107 -13.99 -3.89 -22.15
C ASP A 107 -15.27 -3.95 -21.34
N ALA A 108 -15.25 -3.50 -20.07
CA ALA A 108 -16.38 -3.58 -19.16
C ALA A 108 -17.30 -2.35 -19.22
N HIS A 109 -16.77 -1.18 -19.57
CA HIS A 109 -17.52 0.09 -19.51
C HIS A 109 -17.56 0.85 -20.83
N GLY A 110 -16.95 0.33 -21.89
CA GLY A 110 -16.94 0.96 -23.22
C GLY A 110 -16.26 2.33 -23.27
N LEU A 111 -15.37 2.64 -22.29
CA LEU A 111 -14.71 3.93 -22.21
C LEU A 111 -13.57 4.01 -23.22
N ALA A 112 -13.65 4.95 -24.14
CA ALA A 112 -12.57 5.23 -25.08
C ALA A 112 -11.37 5.88 -24.36
N GLU A 113 -10.17 5.70 -24.93
CA GLU A 113 -8.90 6.21 -24.34
C GLU A 113 -8.97 7.70 -24.04
N HIS A 114 -9.47 8.51 -25.00
CA HIS A 114 -9.61 9.96 -24.81
C HIS A 114 -10.53 10.35 -23.66
N ALA A 115 -11.57 9.55 -23.36
CA ALA A 115 -12.46 9.80 -22.22
C ALA A 115 -11.75 9.56 -20.90
N ILE A 116 -10.91 8.52 -20.83
CA ILE A 116 -10.08 8.20 -19.66
C ILE A 116 -9.06 9.31 -19.43
N GLU A 117 -8.35 9.72 -20.49
CA GLU A 117 -7.36 10.82 -20.42
C GLU A 117 -8.01 12.14 -19.97
N HIS A 118 -9.18 12.48 -20.52
CA HIS A 118 -9.92 13.68 -20.13
C HIS A 118 -10.33 13.65 -18.66
N ALA A 119 -10.85 12.51 -18.20
CA ALA A 119 -11.23 12.34 -16.78
C ALA A 119 -10.01 12.45 -15.86
N MET A 120 -8.89 11.83 -16.23
CA MET A 120 -7.64 11.96 -15.47
C MET A 120 -7.13 13.39 -15.40
N ALA A 121 -7.16 14.12 -16.53
CA ALA A 121 -6.77 15.53 -16.55
C ALA A 121 -7.67 16.39 -15.66
N ALA A 122 -9.00 16.16 -15.67
CA ALA A 122 -9.94 16.85 -14.80
C ALA A 122 -9.67 16.58 -13.31
N VAL A 123 -9.40 15.33 -12.93
CA VAL A 123 -9.02 14.96 -11.58
C VAL A 123 -7.72 15.65 -11.15
N MET A 124 -6.69 15.61 -11.99
CA MET A 124 -5.40 16.26 -11.71
C MET A 124 -5.57 17.77 -11.54
N GLN A 125 -6.41 18.41 -12.35
CA GLN A 125 -6.71 19.84 -12.23
C GLN A 125 -7.45 20.16 -10.92
N ALA A 126 -8.43 19.33 -10.53
CA ALA A 126 -9.17 19.50 -9.28
C ALA A 126 -8.28 19.39 -8.03
N PHE A 127 -7.23 18.55 -8.07
CA PHE A 127 -6.25 18.42 -7.01
C PHE A 127 -5.06 19.40 -7.13
N GLY A 128 -5.12 20.38 -8.04
CA GLY A 128 -4.12 21.44 -8.16
C GLY A 128 -2.85 21.04 -8.91
N GLY A 129 -2.84 19.94 -9.64
CA GLY A 129 -1.70 19.47 -10.41
C GLY A 129 -0.58 18.84 -9.57
N PRO A 130 0.49 18.32 -10.20
CA PRO A 130 1.62 17.75 -9.50
C PRO A 130 2.36 18.85 -8.71
N GLY A 131 2.33 18.76 -7.38
CA GLY A 131 3.13 19.62 -6.50
C GLY A 131 2.37 20.54 -5.55
N THR A 132 1.04 20.58 -5.56
CA THR A 132 0.30 21.32 -4.52
C THR A 132 0.13 20.42 -3.29
N ALA A 133 0.93 20.67 -2.26
CA ALA A 133 0.72 20.10 -0.93
C ALA A 133 -0.69 20.48 -0.47
N HIS A 134 -1.51 19.48 -0.17
CA HIS A 134 -2.83 19.71 0.42
C HIS A 134 -2.63 20.42 1.78
N PRO A 135 -3.28 21.57 2.05
CA PRO A 135 -3.22 22.14 3.38
C PRO A 135 -3.83 21.12 4.36
N ARG A 136 -3.08 20.80 5.41
CA ARG A 136 -3.58 19.95 6.51
C ARG A 136 -4.88 20.57 7.00
N ALA A 137 -5.95 19.80 7.03
CA ALA A 137 -7.16 20.18 7.73
C ALA A 137 -6.79 20.28 9.22
N VAL A 138 -6.68 21.52 9.71
CA VAL A 138 -6.60 21.82 11.15
C VAL A 138 -8.02 21.77 11.65
N GLY A 139 -8.33 20.80 12.48
CA GLY A 139 -9.59 20.65 13.17
C GLY A 139 -9.43 19.71 14.33
#